data_22cd27e8a68a6fa5418bec9b018dd9de
#
_entry.id   22cd27e8a68a6fa5418bec9b018dd9de
#
_cell.length_a   1.000
_cell.length_b   1.000
_cell.length_c   1.000
_cell.angle_alpha   90.00
_cell.angle_beta   90.00
_cell.angle_gamma   90.00
#
_symmetry.space_group_name_H-M   'P 1'
#
loop_
_entity.id
_entity.type
_entity.pdbx_description
1 polymer ?
#
loop_
_entity_poly.entity_id
_entity_poly.type
_entity_poly.pdbx_seq_one_letter_code
_entity_poly.pdbx_strand_id
1 'polypeptide(L)'
;MTDRVHAYDCKMLAQIAMGNGRNGVGLKSVSEVAPFWDPSVKTGAYTKDEIKRKIDQFIKAAVNAKKGGFDGIEVHAMHWGYLLDQFAMSITNHRTDEYGGCLENRLRASREILDGIKAECGSDYPVIMKMGLKSFMTGLGYGQGSLDGEDEKGRTLEESIEIAKLLESYGYDGITCNVGNYESMFYACAPMYVNKGFVLPFSTEVKKHVNIPILVAGRMNDPY
;
A
#
# COMPACT_ATOMS: atom_id res chain seq x y z
N MET A 1 12.61 -22.69 1.10
CA MET A 1 13.20 -21.36 1.42
C MET A 1 12.93 -21.03 2.88
N THR A 2 11.72 -21.08 3.34
CA THR A 2 11.29 -20.79 4.72
C THR A 2 12.04 -21.64 5.75
N ASP A 3 12.16 -22.96 5.59
CA ASP A 3 12.91 -23.84 6.49
C ASP A 3 14.36 -23.39 6.73
N ARG A 4 15.00 -22.84 5.70
CA ARG A 4 16.39 -22.34 5.82
C ARG A 4 16.49 -21.05 6.62
N VAL A 5 15.45 -20.22 6.61
CA VAL A 5 15.35 -19.01 7.42
C VAL A 5 15.01 -19.37 8.86
N HIS A 6 14.07 -20.29 9.03
CA HIS A 6 13.64 -20.80 10.35
C HIS A 6 14.78 -21.51 11.10
N ALA A 7 15.74 -22.12 10.39
CA ALA A 7 16.92 -22.72 11.02
C ALA A 7 17.78 -21.72 11.82
N TYR A 8 17.59 -20.42 11.61
CA TYR A 8 18.23 -19.33 12.36
C TYR A 8 17.27 -18.62 13.33
N ASP A 9 16.14 -19.24 13.65
CA ASP A 9 15.07 -18.68 14.50
C ASP A 9 14.51 -17.32 13.98
N CYS A 10 14.59 -17.11 12.67
CA CYS A 10 14.07 -15.91 12.01
C CYS A 10 12.67 -16.15 11.43
N LYS A 11 11.82 -15.14 11.48
CA LYS A 11 10.49 -15.15 10.88
C LYS A 11 10.52 -14.58 9.47
N MET A 12 9.61 -15.05 8.60
CA MET A 12 9.57 -14.65 7.21
C MET A 12 8.13 -14.36 6.76
N LEU A 13 7.87 -13.14 6.31
CA LEU A 13 6.59 -12.75 5.73
C LEU A 13 6.66 -12.80 4.21
N ALA A 14 5.54 -13.20 3.58
CA ALA A 14 5.38 -13.08 2.13
C ALA A 14 4.75 -11.73 1.78
N GLN A 15 5.42 -10.93 0.96
CA GLN A 15 4.83 -9.71 0.44
C GLN A 15 4.02 -10.03 -0.82
N ILE A 16 2.72 -9.69 -0.83
CA ILE A 16 1.78 -9.97 -1.91
C ILE A 16 1.14 -8.66 -2.38
N ALA A 17 1.00 -8.47 -3.71
CA ALA A 17 0.37 -7.30 -4.31
C ALA A 17 -0.88 -7.69 -5.12
N MET A 18 -1.89 -6.80 -5.13
CA MET A 18 -3.13 -6.95 -5.92
C MET A 18 -2.92 -6.62 -7.41
N GLY A 19 -1.73 -6.16 -7.78
CA GLY A 19 -1.32 -5.73 -9.12
C GLY A 19 -1.15 -4.21 -9.24
N ASN A 20 -0.66 -3.79 -10.41
CA ASN A 20 -0.21 -2.41 -10.64
C ASN A 20 -1.33 -1.44 -11.04
N GLY A 21 -2.59 -1.93 -11.19
CA GLY A 21 -3.70 -1.07 -11.58
C GLY A 21 -3.46 -0.32 -12.88
N ARG A 22 -3.61 1.00 -12.89
CA ARG A 22 -3.41 1.88 -14.06
C ARG A 22 -2.03 1.75 -14.71
N ASN A 23 -1.03 1.31 -13.96
CA ASN A 23 0.34 1.14 -14.41
C ASN A 23 0.68 -0.31 -14.80
N GLY A 24 -0.31 -1.19 -14.87
CA GLY A 24 -0.13 -2.60 -15.17
C GLY A 24 -0.51 -3.01 -16.59
N VAL A 25 -0.15 -4.24 -16.95
CA VAL A 25 -0.61 -4.87 -18.18
C VAL A 25 -2.15 -4.99 -18.16
N GLY A 26 -2.80 -4.65 -19.28
CA GLY A 26 -4.25 -4.68 -19.40
C GLY A 26 -4.94 -3.36 -19.03
N LEU A 27 -4.19 -2.36 -18.54
CA LEU A 27 -4.64 -0.98 -18.34
C LEU A 27 -6.04 -0.88 -17.69
N LYS A 28 -6.23 -1.58 -16.56
CA LYS A 28 -7.41 -1.44 -15.71
C LYS A 28 -7.02 -0.87 -14.35
N SER A 29 -7.84 0.03 -13.85
CA SER A 29 -7.66 0.75 -12.59
C SER A 29 -8.94 0.73 -11.76
N VAL A 30 -8.90 1.34 -10.60
CA VAL A 30 -10.07 1.57 -9.75
C VAL A 30 -11.11 2.45 -10.46
N SER A 31 -10.66 3.42 -11.23
CA SER A 31 -11.45 4.31 -12.09
C SER A 31 -10.72 4.53 -13.41
N GLU A 32 -11.35 5.18 -14.37
CA GLU A 32 -10.74 5.55 -15.66
C GLU A 32 -9.73 6.69 -15.48
N VAL A 33 -8.50 6.33 -15.11
CA VAL A 33 -7.38 7.26 -14.93
C VAL A 33 -6.19 6.84 -15.77
N ALA A 34 -5.50 7.80 -16.36
CA ALA A 34 -4.36 7.55 -17.24
C ALA A 34 -3.21 6.83 -16.50
N PRO A 35 -2.43 5.98 -17.20
CA PRO A 35 -1.19 5.44 -16.65
C PRO A 35 -0.17 6.55 -16.44
N PHE A 36 0.85 6.26 -15.60
CA PHE A 36 1.89 7.22 -15.26
C PHE A 36 2.66 7.76 -16.49
N TRP A 37 2.94 6.89 -17.46
CA TRP A 37 3.84 7.18 -18.59
C TRP A 37 3.16 7.87 -19.77
N ASP A 38 1.82 7.82 -19.89
CA ASP A 38 1.11 8.42 -21.01
C ASP A 38 -0.29 8.93 -20.60
N PRO A 39 -0.45 10.25 -20.43
CA PRO A 39 -1.72 10.84 -20.04
C PRO A 39 -2.81 10.77 -21.13
N SER A 40 -2.47 10.43 -22.37
CA SER A 40 -3.43 10.26 -23.47
C SER A 40 -4.12 8.91 -23.47
N VAL A 41 -3.54 7.92 -22.78
CA VAL A 41 -4.09 6.56 -22.67
C VAL A 41 -5.19 6.52 -21.61
N LYS A 42 -6.33 5.97 -21.96
CA LYS A 42 -7.43 5.71 -21.00
C LYS A 42 -7.33 4.27 -20.48
N THR A 43 -7.43 4.12 -19.17
CA THR A 43 -7.60 2.79 -18.56
C THR A 43 -9.08 2.47 -18.42
N GLY A 44 -9.43 1.18 -18.44
CA GLY A 44 -10.75 0.74 -18.04
C GLY A 44 -10.88 0.71 -16.51
N ALA A 45 -12.10 0.91 -15.98
CA ALA A 45 -12.39 0.69 -14.57
C ALA A 45 -12.69 -0.78 -14.29
N TYR A 46 -12.23 -1.30 -13.13
CA TYR A 46 -12.65 -2.63 -12.66
C TYR A 46 -14.14 -2.62 -12.28
N THR A 47 -14.88 -3.64 -12.72
CA THR A 47 -16.23 -3.93 -12.20
C THR A 47 -16.16 -4.47 -10.77
N LYS A 48 -17.27 -4.44 -10.04
CA LYS A 48 -17.33 -5.00 -8.67
C LYS A 48 -17.00 -6.49 -8.65
N ASP A 49 -17.43 -7.25 -9.62
CA ASP A 49 -17.12 -8.69 -9.71
C ASP A 49 -15.63 -8.93 -10.00
N GLU A 50 -15.01 -8.07 -10.79
CA GLU A 50 -13.55 -8.14 -11.01
C GLU A 50 -12.77 -7.78 -9.73
N ILE A 51 -13.23 -6.79 -8.96
CA ILE A 51 -12.63 -6.44 -7.66
C ILE A 51 -12.74 -7.63 -6.70
N LYS A 52 -13.91 -8.22 -6.55
CA LYS A 52 -14.13 -9.40 -5.69
C LYS A 52 -13.24 -10.57 -6.10
N ARG A 53 -13.17 -10.89 -7.39
CA ARG A 53 -12.27 -11.94 -7.88
C ARG A 53 -10.80 -11.66 -7.56
N LYS A 54 -10.36 -10.40 -7.62
CA LYS A 54 -8.98 -10.04 -7.24
C LYS A 54 -8.74 -10.20 -5.74
N ILE A 55 -9.72 -9.85 -4.91
CA ILE A 55 -9.66 -10.06 -3.46
C ILE A 55 -9.55 -11.57 -3.17
N ASP A 56 -10.40 -12.41 -3.78
CA ASP A 56 -10.36 -13.87 -3.62
C ASP A 56 -9.01 -14.46 -4.06
N GLN A 57 -8.46 -13.96 -5.18
CA GLN A 57 -7.14 -14.39 -5.65
C GLN A 57 -6.03 -13.99 -4.67
N PHE A 58 -6.13 -12.82 -4.05
CA PHE A 58 -5.19 -12.36 -3.02
C PHE A 58 -5.24 -13.26 -1.79
N ILE A 59 -6.43 -13.53 -1.28
CA ILE A 59 -6.65 -14.43 -0.13
C ILE A 59 -6.08 -15.82 -0.43
N LYS A 60 -6.36 -16.36 -1.62
CA LYS A 60 -5.81 -17.65 -2.06
C LYS A 60 -4.28 -17.66 -2.14
N ALA A 61 -3.67 -16.55 -2.56
CA ALA A 61 -2.22 -16.42 -2.56
C ALA A 61 -1.66 -16.40 -1.13
N ALA A 62 -2.32 -15.75 -0.18
CA ALA A 62 -1.95 -15.76 1.23
C ALA A 62 -2.04 -17.16 1.85
N VAL A 63 -3.11 -17.92 1.55
CA VAL A 63 -3.25 -19.33 1.96
C VAL A 63 -2.11 -20.19 1.42
N ASN A 64 -1.72 -19.96 0.16
CA ASN A 64 -0.59 -20.69 -0.44
C ASN A 64 0.75 -20.30 0.23
N ALA A 65 0.95 -19.03 0.56
CA ALA A 65 2.13 -18.58 1.30
C ALA A 65 2.20 -19.26 2.68
N LYS A 66 1.09 -19.32 3.43
CA LYS A 66 1.03 -20.04 4.70
C LYS A 66 1.38 -21.51 4.55
N LYS A 67 0.82 -22.20 3.53
CA LYS A 67 1.19 -23.60 3.21
C LYS A 67 2.67 -23.74 2.83
N GLY A 68 3.28 -22.72 2.24
CA GLY A 68 4.71 -22.64 1.94
C GLY A 68 5.59 -22.33 3.15
N GLY A 69 5.02 -22.23 4.37
CA GLY A 69 5.73 -22.02 5.62
C GLY A 69 6.04 -20.55 5.96
N PHE A 70 5.41 -19.59 5.28
CA PHE A 70 5.57 -18.17 5.68
C PHE A 70 4.82 -17.89 6.98
N ASP A 71 5.43 -17.11 7.87
CA ASP A 71 4.91 -16.79 9.20
C ASP A 71 3.85 -15.69 9.19
N GLY A 72 3.67 -15.00 8.08
CA GLY A 72 2.68 -13.94 7.91
C GLY A 72 2.68 -13.36 6.51
N ILE A 73 1.82 -12.37 6.30
CA ILE A 73 1.64 -11.66 5.02
C ILE A 73 1.93 -10.18 5.20
N GLU A 74 2.71 -9.62 4.29
CA GLU A 74 2.75 -8.17 4.07
C GLU A 74 1.92 -7.86 2.83
N VAL A 75 0.80 -7.16 3.06
CA VAL A 75 -0.06 -6.66 1.99
C VAL A 75 0.64 -5.48 1.33
N HIS A 76 1.23 -5.70 0.16
CA HIS A 76 1.87 -4.63 -0.63
C HIS A 76 0.81 -3.88 -1.40
N ALA A 77 0.48 -2.74 -0.90
CA ALA A 77 -0.80 -2.26 -1.18
C ALA A 77 -0.95 -0.77 -1.36
N MET A 78 -0.91 -0.01 -0.29
CA MET A 78 -1.07 1.44 -0.33
C MET A 78 0.29 2.12 -0.53
N HIS A 79 0.98 1.71 -1.60
CA HIS A 79 2.36 2.09 -1.86
C HIS A 79 2.63 2.16 -3.36
N TRP A 80 3.34 3.16 -3.83
CA TRP A 80 3.78 3.39 -5.20
C TRP A 80 2.65 3.47 -6.24
N GLY A 81 1.43 3.78 -5.86
CA GLY A 81 0.31 3.84 -6.80
C GLY A 81 -0.10 2.49 -7.38
N TYR A 82 0.16 1.39 -6.67
CA TYR A 82 -0.38 0.08 -6.99
C TYR A 82 -1.89 0.03 -6.77
N LEU A 83 -2.57 -1.05 -7.17
CA LEU A 83 -4.02 -1.04 -7.24
C LEU A 83 -4.70 -0.69 -5.91
N LEU A 84 -4.24 -1.22 -4.76
CA LEU A 84 -4.81 -0.86 -3.45
C LEU A 84 -4.50 0.59 -3.05
N ASP A 85 -3.36 1.13 -3.50
CA ASP A 85 -3.07 2.56 -3.34
C ASP A 85 -4.02 3.43 -4.16
N GLN A 86 -4.33 2.98 -5.39
CA GLN A 86 -5.31 3.66 -6.26
C GLN A 86 -6.72 3.62 -5.66
N PHE A 87 -7.09 2.56 -4.94
CA PHE A 87 -8.34 2.54 -4.16
C PHE A 87 -8.33 3.58 -3.04
N ALA A 88 -7.24 3.66 -2.29
CA ALA A 88 -7.12 4.51 -1.11
C ALA A 88 -7.05 6.01 -1.42
N MET A 89 -6.47 6.41 -2.56
CA MET A 89 -6.31 7.83 -2.95
C MET A 89 -7.51 8.38 -3.70
N SER A 90 -8.04 9.52 -3.27
CA SER A 90 -9.18 10.20 -3.91
C SER A 90 -8.85 10.68 -5.33
N ILE A 91 -7.59 11.06 -5.60
CA ILE A 91 -7.15 11.50 -6.92
C ILE A 91 -7.25 10.40 -8.00
N THR A 92 -7.27 9.14 -7.62
CA THR A 92 -7.40 7.99 -8.53
C THR A 92 -8.72 7.27 -8.39
N ASN A 93 -9.41 7.38 -7.23
CA ASN A 93 -10.65 6.68 -6.96
C ASN A 93 -11.86 7.62 -7.07
N HIS A 94 -12.48 7.59 -8.24
CA HIS A 94 -13.68 8.37 -8.54
C HIS A 94 -14.96 7.52 -8.50
N ARG A 95 -14.92 6.34 -7.85
CA ARG A 95 -16.07 5.44 -7.74
C ARG A 95 -17.16 6.03 -6.86
N THR A 96 -18.40 5.69 -7.21
CA THR A 96 -19.62 6.07 -6.47
C THR A 96 -20.30 4.88 -5.79
N ASP A 97 -19.68 3.70 -5.90
CA ASP A 97 -20.14 2.48 -5.22
C ASP A 97 -19.44 2.29 -3.86
N GLU A 98 -19.62 1.12 -3.24
CA GLU A 98 -19.09 0.77 -1.93
C GLU A 98 -17.55 0.74 -1.83
N TYR A 99 -16.84 0.88 -2.96
CA TYR A 99 -15.36 0.94 -3.01
C TYR A 99 -14.85 2.37 -3.23
N GLY A 100 -15.71 3.40 -3.19
CA GLY A 100 -15.33 4.79 -3.43
C GLY A 100 -16.05 5.79 -2.52
N GLY A 101 -15.73 7.07 -2.67
CA GLY A 101 -16.28 8.14 -1.84
C GLY A 101 -15.53 8.32 -0.52
N CYS A 102 -16.13 8.01 0.63
CA CYS A 102 -15.50 8.18 1.94
C CYS A 102 -14.28 7.27 2.13
N LEU A 103 -13.44 7.60 3.10
CA LEU A 103 -12.18 6.90 3.34
C LEU A 103 -12.40 5.41 3.65
N GLU A 104 -13.39 5.08 4.46
CA GLU A 104 -13.72 3.70 4.82
C GLU A 104 -14.08 2.86 3.58
N ASN A 105 -14.83 3.43 2.64
CA ASN A 105 -15.17 2.77 1.39
C ASN A 105 -13.93 2.61 0.49
N ARG A 106 -13.06 3.61 0.44
CA ARG A 106 -11.79 3.53 -0.31
C ARG A 106 -10.85 2.46 0.27
N LEU A 107 -10.97 2.15 1.56
CA LEU A 107 -10.20 1.10 2.24
C LEU A 107 -10.92 -0.26 2.28
N ARG A 108 -12.15 -0.37 1.77
CA ARG A 108 -12.94 -1.60 1.81
C ARG A 108 -12.22 -2.82 1.25
N ALA A 109 -11.57 -2.69 0.09
CA ALA A 109 -10.82 -3.81 -0.51
C ALA A 109 -9.70 -4.30 0.42
N SER A 110 -8.99 -3.39 1.09
CA SER A 110 -7.94 -3.73 2.06
C SER A 110 -8.53 -4.45 3.30
N ARG A 111 -9.71 -4.04 3.76
CA ARG A 111 -10.42 -4.70 4.86
C ARG A 111 -10.89 -6.09 4.46
N GLU A 112 -11.54 -6.24 3.30
CA GLU A 112 -12.02 -7.54 2.81
C GLU A 112 -10.88 -8.55 2.61
N ILE A 113 -9.70 -8.09 2.15
CA ILE A 113 -8.48 -8.91 2.06
C ILE A 113 -8.07 -9.39 3.45
N LEU A 114 -7.99 -8.49 4.44
CA LEU A 114 -7.62 -8.84 5.80
C LEU A 114 -8.60 -9.87 6.40
N ASP A 115 -9.89 -9.56 6.34
CA ASP A 115 -10.96 -10.41 6.88
C ASP A 115 -10.87 -11.83 6.27
N GLY A 116 -10.69 -11.93 4.95
CA GLY A 116 -10.53 -13.20 4.26
C GLY A 116 -9.25 -13.95 4.63
N ILE A 117 -8.11 -13.26 4.78
CA ILE A 117 -6.87 -13.91 5.24
C ILE A 117 -7.03 -14.43 6.66
N LYS A 118 -7.58 -13.63 7.57
CA LYS A 118 -7.81 -14.04 8.96
C LYS A 118 -8.78 -15.23 9.06
N ALA A 119 -9.83 -15.25 8.23
CA ALA A 119 -10.77 -16.36 8.17
C ALA A 119 -10.11 -17.68 7.69
N GLU A 120 -9.30 -17.63 6.63
CA GLU A 120 -8.70 -18.81 6.00
C GLU A 120 -7.39 -19.24 6.67
N CYS A 121 -6.61 -18.30 7.18
CA CYS A 121 -5.30 -18.57 7.76
C CYS A 121 -5.32 -18.61 9.31
N GLY A 122 -6.41 -18.20 9.94
CA GLY A 122 -6.54 -18.10 11.39
C GLY A 122 -6.33 -16.67 11.89
N SER A 123 -7.03 -16.32 12.98
CA SER A 123 -7.02 -14.98 13.58
C SER A 123 -5.62 -14.52 14.00
N ASP A 124 -4.78 -15.46 14.43
CA ASP A 124 -3.43 -15.18 14.93
C ASP A 124 -2.36 -15.11 13.82
N TYR A 125 -2.73 -15.39 12.55
CA TYR A 125 -1.80 -15.32 11.45
C TYR A 125 -1.48 -13.86 11.14
N PRO A 126 -0.20 -13.40 11.28
CA PRO A 126 0.16 -11.99 11.14
C PRO A 126 -0.11 -11.43 9.75
N VAL A 127 -0.74 -10.28 9.68
CA VAL A 127 -1.00 -9.54 8.44
C VAL A 127 -0.63 -8.07 8.66
N ILE A 128 0.41 -7.60 7.98
CA ILE A 128 0.83 -6.21 8.03
C ILE A 128 0.56 -5.50 6.70
N MET A 129 0.41 -4.17 6.75
CA MET A 129 0.18 -3.34 5.57
C MET A 129 1.43 -2.55 5.20
N LYS A 130 1.85 -2.60 3.93
CA LYS A 130 2.85 -1.66 3.42
C LYS A 130 2.16 -0.41 2.88
N MET A 131 2.53 0.76 3.39
CA MET A 131 1.86 2.03 3.12
C MET A 131 2.84 3.17 2.86
N GLY A 132 2.58 3.97 1.83
CA GLY A 132 3.21 5.26 1.62
C GLY A 132 2.54 6.33 2.47
N LEU A 133 3.30 7.04 3.30
CA LEU A 133 2.76 8.02 4.27
C LEU A 133 2.48 9.39 3.66
N LYS A 134 3.20 9.74 2.58
CA LYS A 134 3.00 10.97 1.81
C LYS A 134 3.36 10.68 0.37
N SER A 135 2.54 11.14 -0.58
CA SER A 135 2.73 10.82 -2.00
C SER A 135 3.68 11.76 -2.70
N PHE A 136 3.78 13.02 -2.27
CA PHE A 136 4.54 14.08 -2.95
C PHE A 136 4.12 14.28 -4.40
N MET A 137 2.81 14.37 -4.64
CA MET A 137 2.20 14.48 -5.97
C MET A 137 1.44 15.78 -6.14
N THR A 138 1.67 16.49 -7.25
CA THR A 138 0.89 17.64 -7.68
C THR A 138 -0.20 17.30 -8.71
N GLY A 139 -0.22 16.04 -9.16
CA GLY A 139 -1.18 15.51 -10.13
C GLY A 139 -0.85 14.08 -10.51
N LEU A 140 -1.45 13.60 -11.60
CA LEU A 140 -1.21 12.26 -12.15
C LEU A 140 -0.36 12.34 -13.42
N GLY A 141 0.65 11.48 -13.51
CA GLY A 141 1.50 11.31 -14.68
C GLY A 141 2.92 11.84 -14.51
N TYR A 142 3.70 11.72 -15.59
CA TYR A 142 5.09 12.12 -15.61
C TYR A 142 5.26 13.63 -15.31
N GLY A 143 6.23 13.96 -14.45
CA GLY A 143 6.50 15.36 -14.06
C GLY A 143 5.58 15.93 -12.99
N GLN A 144 4.65 15.13 -12.45
CA GLN A 144 3.73 15.55 -11.39
C GLN A 144 4.21 15.21 -9.97
N GLY A 145 5.52 15.08 -9.77
CA GLY A 145 6.13 14.97 -8.44
C GLY A 145 6.45 16.34 -7.86
N SER A 146 6.16 16.54 -6.56
CA SER A 146 6.52 17.75 -5.82
C SER A 146 7.89 17.57 -5.14
N LEU A 147 8.78 18.56 -5.27
CA LEU A 147 10.11 18.53 -4.64
C LEU A 147 10.09 18.97 -3.17
N ASP A 148 9.14 19.78 -2.77
CA ASP A 148 8.99 20.33 -1.42
C ASP A 148 7.80 19.72 -0.65
N GLY A 149 6.91 19.01 -1.35
CA GLY A 149 5.71 18.42 -0.80
C GLY A 149 4.59 19.43 -0.57
N GLU A 150 4.70 20.63 -1.13
CA GLU A 150 3.59 21.56 -1.21
C GLU A 150 2.60 21.16 -2.30
N ASP A 151 1.37 21.67 -2.25
CA ASP A 151 0.29 21.35 -3.19
C ASP A 151 0.00 19.85 -3.35
N GLU A 152 0.13 19.04 -2.30
CA GLU A 152 -0.13 17.60 -2.32
C GLU A 152 -1.56 17.29 -2.81
N LYS A 153 -1.65 16.61 -3.95
CA LYS A 153 -2.93 16.12 -4.52
C LYS A 153 -3.16 14.62 -4.30
N GLY A 154 -2.12 13.91 -3.90
CA GLY A 154 -2.21 12.50 -3.53
C GLY A 154 -2.55 12.33 -2.05
N ARG A 155 -1.82 11.46 -1.37
CA ARG A 155 -1.99 11.20 0.06
C ARG A 155 -1.16 12.18 0.89
N THR A 156 -1.82 12.87 1.83
CA THR A 156 -1.15 13.68 2.86
C THR A 156 -0.77 12.84 4.07
N LEU A 157 0.06 13.40 4.96
CA LEU A 157 0.40 12.74 6.24
C LEU A 157 -0.83 12.63 7.15
N GLU A 158 -1.69 13.64 7.17
CA GLU A 158 -2.92 13.66 7.97
C GLU A 158 -3.87 12.54 7.52
N GLU A 159 -4.10 12.37 6.22
CA GLU A 159 -4.90 11.25 5.70
C GLU A 159 -4.25 9.91 6.05
N SER A 160 -2.92 9.81 6.01
CA SER A 160 -2.19 8.60 6.39
C SER A 160 -2.36 8.23 7.87
N ILE A 161 -2.46 9.20 8.76
CA ILE A 161 -2.76 8.97 10.18
C ILE A 161 -4.16 8.38 10.32
N GLU A 162 -5.15 8.91 9.62
CA GLU A 162 -6.52 8.37 9.67
C GLU A 162 -6.58 6.95 9.05
N ILE A 163 -5.86 6.71 7.95
CA ILE A 163 -5.72 5.36 7.37
C ILE A 163 -5.10 4.40 8.40
N ALA A 164 -4.02 4.80 9.06
CA ALA A 164 -3.33 3.96 10.04
C ALA A 164 -4.25 3.56 11.22
N LYS A 165 -5.04 4.50 11.74
CA LYS A 165 -6.06 4.24 12.77
C LYS A 165 -7.12 3.24 12.28
N LEU A 166 -7.60 3.39 11.04
CA LEU A 166 -8.56 2.47 10.45
C LEU A 166 -7.97 1.08 10.26
N LEU A 167 -6.72 0.97 9.76
CA LEU A 167 -6.03 -0.31 9.62
C LEU A 167 -5.87 -1.03 10.95
N GLU A 168 -5.46 -0.31 12.01
CA GLU A 168 -5.41 -0.87 13.37
C GLU A 168 -6.79 -1.35 13.82
N SER A 169 -7.83 -0.54 13.62
CA SER A 169 -9.22 -0.89 14.00
C SER A 169 -9.77 -2.10 13.24
N TYR A 170 -9.31 -2.34 12.02
CA TYR A 170 -9.67 -3.53 11.23
C TYR A 170 -8.95 -4.78 11.70
N GLY A 171 -7.83 -4.66 12.42
CA GLY A 171 -7.05 -5.77 12.95
C GLY A 171 -5.78 -6.10 12.15
N TYR A 172 -5.22 -5.14 11.42
CA TYR A 172 -3.85 -5.26 10.91
C TYR A 172 -2.86 -5.28 12.06
N ASP A 173 -1.86 -6.16 11.98
CA ASP A 173 -0.89 -6.41 13.05
C ASP A 173 0.32 -5.47 13.01
N GLY A 174 0.46 -4.65 11.97
CA GLY A 174 1.54 -3.67 11.82
C GLY A 174 1.49 -2.93 10.50
N ILE A 175 2.32 -1.90 10.36
CA ILE A 175 2.42 -1.09 9.14
C ILE A 175 3.90 -0.92 8.77
N THR A 176 4.26 -1.27 7.54
CA THR A 176 5.56 -0.91 6.95
C THR A 176 5.42 0.41 6.20
N CYS A 177 6.15 1.42 6.67
CA CYS A 177 6.07 2.79 6.18
C CYS A 177 7.14 3.11 5.15
N ASN A 178 6.74 3.83 4.10
CA ASN A 178 7.59 4.47 3.12
C ASN A 178 6.93 5.80 2.70
N VAL A 179 7.48 6.50 1.71
CA VAL A 179 6.88 7.70 1.09
C VAL A 179 7.10 7.67 -0.42
N GLY A 180 6.43 8.56 -1.13
CA GLY A 180 6.57 8.70 -2.58
C GLY A 180 5.69 7.74 -3.37
N ASN A 181 5.66 7.99 -4.70
CA ASN A 181 4.84 7.28 -5.66
C ASN A 181 5.61 7.20 -7.01
N TYR A 182 5.01 6.69 -8.07
CA TYR A 182 5.60 6.74 -9.43
C TYR A 182 5.87 8.18 -9.88
N GLU A 183 4.97 9.10 -9.60
CA GLU A 183 5.11 10.52 -9.89
C GLU A 183 6.27 11.18 -9.16
N SER A 184 6.54 10.71 -7.94
CA SER A 184 7.60 11.21 -7.04
C SER A 184 8.66 10.14 -6.77
N MET A 185 9.10 9.43 -7.82
CA MET A 185 10.03 8.30 -7.72
C MET A 185 11.33 8.64 -6.97
N PHE A 186 11.77 9.89 -7.05
CA PHE A 186 12.95 10.38 -6.33
C PHE A 186 12.79 10.38 -4.79
N TYR A 187 11.56 10.26 -4.26
CA TYR A 187 11.31 9.97 -2.86
C TYR A 187 11.04 8.48 -2.62
N ALA A 188 10.32 7.82 -3.52
CA ALA A 188 10.04 6.39 -3.41
C ALA A 188 11.34 5.55 -3.44
N CYS A 189 12.30 5.94 -4.30
CA CYS A 189 13.64 5.38 -4.41
C CYS A 189 14.67 6.49 -4.18
N ALA A 190 14.77 6.97 -2.95
CA ALA A 190 15.55 8.16 -2.61
C ALA A 190 17.03 8.04 -2.97
N PRO A 191 17.56 8.93 -3.83
CA PRO A 191 18.96 8.95 -4.22
C PRO A 191 19.87 9.44 -3.09
N MET A 192 21.19 9.38 -3.34
CA MET A 192 22.21 9.66 -2.30
C MET A 192 22.19 11.08 -1.73
N TYR A 193 21.65 12.06 -2.46
CA TYR A 193 21.52 13.44 -2.01
C TYR A 193 20.30 13.72 -1.13
N VAL A 194 19.36 12.78 -1.01
CA VAL A 194 18.30 12.84 0.01
C VAL A 194 18.85 12.40 1.35
N ASN A 195 18.47 13.06 2.42
CA ASN A 195 18.97 12.74 3.77
C ASN A 195 18.68 11.29 4.17
N LYS A 196 19.64 10.67 4.88
CA LYS A 196 19.43 9.35 5.50
C LYS A 196 18.26 9.42 6.47
N GLY A 197 17.45 8.36 6.53
CA GLY A 197 16.32 8.29 7.45
C GLY A 197 15.20 9.29 7.18
N PHE A 198 15.12 9.87 5.97
CA PHE A 198 14.14 10.93 5.65
C PHE A 198 12.67 10.51 5.81
N VAL A 199 12.38 9.20 5.90
CA VAL A 199 11.04 8.66 6.19
C VAL A 199 10.72 8.71 7.68
N LEU A 200 11.73 8.77 8.56
CA LEU A 200 11.55 8.72 10.02
C LEU A 200 10.61 9.79 10.60
N PRO A 201 10.67 11.08 10.19
CA PRO A 201 9.75 12.08 10.71
C PRO A 201 8.27 11.72 10.47
N PHE A 202 7.95 11.20 9.28
CA PHE A 202 6.58 10.79 8.92
C PHE A 202 6.13 9.56 9.71
N SER A 203 6.98 8.54 9.80
CA SER A 203 6.66 7.31 10.52
C SER A 203 6.57 7.54 12.05
N THR A 204 7.41 8.40 12.59
CA THR A 204 7.35 8.81 14.00
C THR A 204 6.03 9.53 14.32
N GLU A 205 5.56 10.37 13.42
CA GLU A 205 4.27 11.04 13.61
C GLU A 205 3.11 10.04 13.60
N VAL A 206 3.06 9.14 12.60
CA VAL A 206 2.03 8.07 12.55
C VAL A 206 2.06 7.21 13.81
N LYS A 207 3.27 6.85 14.31
CA LYS A 207 3.40 6.00 15.52
C LYS A 207 2.78 6.61 16.78
N LYS A 208 2.64 7.92 16.88
CA LYS A 208 1.98 8.57 18.01
C LYS A 208 0.46 8.29 18.07
N HIS A 209 -0.13 7.84 16.95
CA HIS A 209 -1.56 7.69 16.78
C HIS A 209 -2.05 6.24 16.74
N VAL A 210 -1.11 5.26 16.73
CA VAL A 210 -1.42 3.82 16.69
C VAL A 210 -0.56 3.04 17.68
N ASN A 211 -1.08 1.91 18.17
CA ASN A 211 -0.37 1.03 19.10
C ASN A 211 0.39 -0.09 18.38
N ILE A 212 -0.07 -0.49 17.19
CA ILE A 212 0.56 -1.54 16.38
C ILE A 212 1.99 -1.16 15.98
N PRO A 213 2.87 -2.15 15.73
CA PRO A 213 4.23 -1.94 15.26
C PRO A 213 4.30 -1.13 13.96
N ILE A 214 5.26 -0.20 13.90
CA ILE A 214 5.62 0.55 12.71
C ILE A 214 7.01 0.13 12.27
N LEU A 215 7.12 -0.39 11.05
CA LEU A 215 8.36 -0.70 10.37
C LEU A 215 8.67 0.42 9.38
N VAL A 216 9.95 0.76 9.24
CA VAL A 216 10.35 1.87 8.36
C VAL A 216 11.31 1.36 7.31
N ALA A 217 11.06 1.72 6.05
CA ALA A 217 11.93 1.46 4.91
C ALA A 217 12.20 2.77 4.16
N GLY A 218 13.39 2.89 3.60
CA GLY A 218 13.80 4.04 2.79
C GLY A 218 15.02 4.73 3.35
N ARG A 219 16.15 4.54 2.68
CA ARG A 219 17.43 5.15 2.98
C ARG A 219 17.90 5.00 4.46
N MET A 220 17.61 3.83 5.03
CA MET A 220 18.01 3.41 6.37
C MET A 220 19.36 2.69 6.32
N ASN A 221 20.38 3.33 5.76
CA ASN A 221 21.68 2.75 5.51
C ASN A 221 22.76 3.16 6.54
N ASP A 222 22.32 3.75 7.65
CA ASP A 222 23.17 4.10 8.79
C ASP A 222 22.48 3.62 10.06
N PRO A 223 23.10 2.73 10.84
CA PRO A 223 22.50 2.22 12.07
C PRO A 223 22.64 3.16 13.27
N TYR A 224 23.40 4.29 13.13
CA TYR A 224 23.71 5.24 14.19
C TYR A 224 23.19 6.64 13.92
#